data_d7a14108de05523b41e4f689dc95657c
#
_entry.id   d7a14108de05523b41e4f689dc95657c
#
_cell.length_a   1.000
_cell.length_b   1.000
_cell.length_c   1.000
_cell.angle_alpha   90.00
_cell.angle_beta   90.00
_cell.angle_gamma   90.00
#
_symmetry.space_group_name_H-M   'P 1'
#
loop_
_entity.id
_entity.type
_entity.pdbx_description
1 polymer ?
#
loop_
_entity_poly.entity_id
_entity_poly.type
_entity_poly.pdbx_seq_one_letter_code
_entity_poly.pdbx_strand_id
1 'polypeptide(L)'
;LAESNTLLIGKRCLVLDDEFLIALDIQQTLEFAGAAHVACVATVAEALALLRANPDFDIAVLDVKISGPDRNSLGVAAQLAAKGTPFVFLTGMRVDDLHAKQFPQAPVVEKPYDAAALLDAVRRALKPG
;
A
#
# COMPACT_ATOMS: atom_id res chain seq x y z
N LEU A 1 -0.85 -19.84 3.29
CA LEU A 1 -1.56 -20.78 4.14
C LEU A 1 -1.92 -20.16 5.47
N ALA A 2 -1.74 -20.85 6.58
CA ALA A 2 -2.14 -20.33 7.89
C ALA A 2 -1.46 -19.01 8.20
N GLU A 3 -0.18 -18.88 7.91
CA GLU A 3 0.55 -17.64 8.16
C GLU A 3 0.02 -16.49 7.34
N SER A 4 -0.31 -16.75 6.07
CA SER A 4 -0.87 -15.70 5.20
C SER A 4 -2.23 -15.24 5.72
N ASN A 5 -3.05 -16.18 6.21
CA ASN A 5 -4.38 -15.86 6.72
C ASN A 5 -4.35 -15.03 8.00
N THR A 6 -3.23 -15.01 8.70
CA THR A 6 -3.12 -14.32 9.98
C THR A 6 -2.22 -13.09 9.95
N LEU A 7 -1.57 -12.85 8.81
CA LEU A 7 -0.57 -11.78 8.70
C LEU A 7 -1.12 -10.42 9.16
N LEU A 8 -2.36 -10.12 8.81
CA LEU A 8 -2.94 -8.80 9.04
C LEU A 8 -4.08 -8.79 10.05
N ILE A 9 -4.18 -9.80 10.89
CA ILE A 9 -5.25 -9.85 11.89
C ILE A 9 -5.25 -8.58 12.74
N GLY A 10 -6.40 -7.92 12.79
CA GLY A 10 -6.58 -6.71 13.58
C GLY A 10 -6.02 -5.45 12.95
N LYS A 11 -5.42 -5.55 11.78
CA LYS A 11 -4.76 -4.39 11.18
C LYS A 11 -5.67 -3.61 10.24
N ARG A 12 -5.39 -2.33 10.15
CA ARG A 12 -6.10 -1.40 9.29
C ARG A 12 -5.20 -1.04 8.12
N CYS A 13 -5.74 -1.20 6.91
CA CYS A 13 -4.96 -1.06 5.68
C CYS A 13 -5.49 0.07 4.81
N LEU A 14 -4.59 0.82 4.20
CA LEU A 14 -4.93 1.85 3.22
C LEU A 14 -4.47 1.38 1.84
N VAL A 15 -5.33 1.47 0.83
CA VAL A 15 -4.98 1.13 -0.54
C VAL A 15 -5.21 2.35 -1.42
N LEU A 16 -4.19 2.77 -2.15
CA LEU A 16 -4.29 3.86 -3.12
C LEU A 16 -4.01 3.31 -4.51
N ASP A 17 -5.06 3.17 -5.31
CA ASP A 17 -4.96 2.70 -6.70
C ASP A 17 -6.17 3.21 -7.45
N ASP A 18 -5.95 3.86 -8.59
CA ASP A 18 -7.04 4.45 -9.36
C ASP A 18 -7.72 3.45 -10.30
N GLU A 19 -7.24 2.21 -10.37
CA GLU A 19 -7.88 1.16 -11.14
C GLU A 19 -8.77 0.33 -10.24
N PHE A 20 -10.10 0.47 -10.42
CA PHE A 20 -11.06 -0.12 -9.51
C PHE A 20 -10.87 -1.63 -9.33
N LEU A 21 -10.67 -2.35 -10.43
CA LEU A 21 -10.55 -3.81 -10.33
C LEU A 21 -9.28 -4.23 -9.61
N ILE A 22 -8.19 -3.49 -9.79
CA ILE A 22 -6.95 -3.77 -9.08
C ILE A 22 -7.11 -3.46 -7.61
N ALA A 23 -7.71 -2.33 -7.27
CA ALA A 23 -7.96 -1.98 -5.88
C ALA A 23 -8.80 -3.04 -5.19
N LEU A 24 -9.83 -3.54 -5.87
CA LEU A 24 -10.69 -4.58 -5.32
C LEU A 24 -9.91 -5.87 -5.07
N ASP A 25 -9.06 -6.25 -6.01
CA ASP A 25 -8.24 -7.45 -5.85
C ASP A 25 -7.28 -7.32 -4.67
N ILE A 26 -6.67 -6.14 -4.53
CA ILE A 26 -5.79 -5.89 -3.38
C ILE A 26 -6.59 -5.99 -2.09
N GLN A 27 -7.76 -5.37 -2.05
CA GLN A 27 -8.61 -5.41 -0.86
C GLN A 27 -8.93 -6.85 -0.46
N GLN A 28 -9.33 -7.67 -1.43
CA GLN A 28 -9.67 -9.06 -1.14
C GLN A 28 -8.45 -9.84 -0.63
N THR A 29 -7.28 -9.58 -1.20
CA THR A 29 -6.05 -10.23 -0.75
C THR A 29 -5.74 -9.85 0.69
N LEU A 30 -5.86 -8.58 1.05
CA LEU A 30 -5.58 -8.13 2.41
C LEU A 30 -6.62 -8.66 3.39
N GLU A 31 -7.88 -8.71 2.98
CA GLU A 31 -8.93 -9.28 3.82
C GLU A 31 -8.71 -10.77 4.06
N PHE A 32 -8.27 -11.48 3.02
CA PHE A 32 -7.93 -12.89 3.17
C PHE A 32 -6.82 -13.09 4.20
N ALA A 33 -5.90 -12.14 4.30
CA ALA A 33 -4.82 -12.21 5.28
C ALA A 33 -5.26 -11.75 6.68
N GLY A 34 -6.52 -11.43 6.86
CA GLY A 34 -7.07 -11.13 8.19
C GLY A 34 -7.29 -9.66 8.49
N ALA A 35 -7.08 -8.76 7.53
CA ALA A 35 -7.23 -7.32 7.78
C ALA A 35 -8.59 -7.00 8.38
N ALA A 36 -8.58 -6.20 9.44
CA ALA A 36 -9.81 -5.78 10.11
C ALA A 36 -10.55 -4.73 9.30
N HIS A 37 -9.82 -3.92 8.54
CA HIS A 37 -10.42 -2.85 7.76
C HIS A 37 -9.50 -2.52 6.60
N VAL A 38 -10.06 -2.39 5.40
CA VAL A 38 -9.31 -1.96 4.22
C VAL A 38 -10.03 -0.79 3.60
N ALA A 39 -9.37 0.35 3.55
CA ALA A 39 -9.90 1.56 2.93
C ALA A 39 -9.23 1.74 1.58
N CYS A 40 -10.02 1.74 0.50
CA CYS A 40 -9.50 1.93 -0.84
C CYS A 40 -9.86 3.33 -1.32
N VAL A 41 -8.86 4.05 -1.81
CA VAL A 41 -9.07 5.38 -2.39
C VAL A 41 -8.41 5.43 -3.76
N ALA A 42 -8.91 6.31 -4.62
CA ALA A 42 -8.48 6.37 -6.01
C ALA A 42 -7.60 7.58 -6.33
N THR A 43 -7.53 8.55 -5.43
CA THR A 43 -6.76 9.78 -5.69
C THR A 43 -5.85 10.10 -4.51
N VAL A 44 -4.80 10.85 -4.81
CA VAL A 44 -3.90 11.33 -3.76
C VAL A 44 -4.65 12.22 -2.76
N ALA A 45 -5.54 13.08 -3.24
CA ALA A 45 -6.31 13.95 -2.35
C ALA A 45 -7.15 13.16 -1.37
N GLU A 46 -7.81 12.09 -1.85
CA GLU A 46 -8.60 11.24 -0.96
C GLU A 46 -7.71 10.54 0.07
N ALA A 47 -6.55 10.06 -0.36
CA ALA A 47 -5.63 9.39 0.55
C ALA A 47 -5.16 10.35 1.66
N LEU A 48 -4.78 11.57 1.29
CA LEU A 48 -4.32 12.55 2.27
C LEU A 48 -5.43 12.95 3.24
N ALA A 49 -6.65 13.12 2.73
CA ALA A 49 -7.79 13.45 3.59
C ALA A 49 -8.06 12.32 4.57
N LEU A 50 -7.98 11.09 4.09
CA LEU A 50 -8.24 9.92 4.94
C LEU A 50 -7.18 9.79 6.02
N LEU A 51 -5.93 10.06 5.69
CA LEU A 51 -4.85 10.00 6.69
C LEU A 51 -5.00 11.06 7.77
N ARG A 52 -5.53 12.23 7.42
CA ARG A 52 -5.81 13.25 8.43
C ARG A 52 -6.94 12.85 9.35
N ALA A 53 -7.97 12.23 8.78
CA ALA A 53 -9.14 11.82 9.57
C ALA A 53 -8.91 10.55 10.38
N ASN A 54 -8.10 9.63 9.86
CA ASN A 54 -7.84 8.33 10.48
C ASN A 54 -6.34 8.04 10.46
N PRO A 55 -5.59 8.52 11.46
CA PRO A 55 -4.13 8.36 11.46
C PRO A 55 -3.66 6.96 11.84
N ASP A 56 -4.56 6.05 12.17
CA ASP A 56 -4.20 4.76 12.77
C ASP A 56 -4.09 3.61 11.79
N PHE A 57 -3.70 3.87 10.55
CA PHE A 57 -3.43 2.79 9.61
C PHE A 57 -2.14 2.07 9.99
N ASP A 58 -2.15 0.75 9.81
CA ASP A 58 -1.01 -0.09 10.16
C ASP A 58 -0.11 -0.36 8.95
N ILE A 59 -0.67 -0.32 7.75
CA ILE A 59 0.06 -0.63 6.51
C ILE A 59 -0.66 0.02 5.35
N ALA A 60 0.07 0.45 4.34
CA ALA A 60 -0.52 0.99 3.13
C ALA A 60 0.08 0.34 1.89
N VAL A 61 -0.74 0.22 0.85
CA VAL A 61 -0.32 -0.25 -0.47
C VAL A 61 -0.57 0.89 -1.44
N LEU A 62 0.48 1.37 -2.09
CA LEU A 62 0.43 2.58 -2.90
C LEU A 62 0.82 2.29 -4.35
N ASP A 63 -0.09 2.57 -5.29
CA ASP A 63 0.27 2.56 -6.69
C ASP A 63 1.23 3.74 -6.93
N VAL A 64 2.28 3.49 -7.68
CA VAL A 64 3.28 4.52 -7.96
C VAL A 64 2.70 5.64 -8.80
N LYS A 65 1.91 5.30 -9.82
CA LYS A 65 1.32 6.29 -10.72
C LYS A 65 -0.18 6.36 -10.54
N ILE A 66 -0.68 7.54 -10.27
CA ILE A 66 -2.09 7.79 -10.06
C ILE A 66 -2.53 8.87 -11.05
N SER A 67 -3.71 8.70 -11.64
CA SER A 67 -4.28 9.70 -12.54
C SER A 67 -4.62 10.98 -11.78
N GLY A 68 -4.59 12.09 -12.50
CA GLY A 68 -4.99 13.37 -11.93
C GLY A 68 -3.84 14.33 -11.73
N PRO A 69 -4.10 15.45 -11.05
CA PRO A 69 -3.10 16.50 -10.86
C PRO A 69 -1.85 16.03 -10.12
N ASP A 70 -2.05 15.23 -9.09
CA ASP A 70 -0.94 14.65 -8.35
C ASP A 70 -0.70 13.25 -8.87
N ARG A 71 0.18 13.14 -9.86
CA ARG A 71 0.30 11.95 -10.67
C ARG A 71 1.09 10.82 -10.06
N ASN A 72 1.54 10.99 -8.83
CA ASN A 72 2.25 9.91 -8.15
C ASN A 72 1.98 9.96 -6.66
N SER A 73 2.35 8.90 -6.00
CA SER A 73 2.03 8.71 -4.59
C SER A 73 3.13 9.17 -3.63
N LEU A 74 4.13 9.91 -4.11
CA LEU A 74 5.23 10.34 -3.23
C LEU A 74 4.77 11.17 -2.04
N GLY A 75 3.80 12.05 -2.25
CA GLY A 75 3.28 12.87 -1.14
C GLY A 75 2.61 12.04 -0.07
N VAL A 76 1.88 11.00 -0.49
CA VAL A 76 1.24 10.10 0.46
C VAL A 76 2.31 9.29 1.20
N ALA A 77 3.31 8.79 0.48
CA ALA A 77 4.40 8.05 1.09
C ALA A 77 5.15 8.90 2.12
N ALA A 78 5.37 10.17 1.83
CA ALA A 78 6.04 11.07 2.77
C ALA A 78 5.25 11.22 4.06
N GLN A 79 3.92 11.34 3.96
CA GLN A 79 3.07 11.43 5.14
C GLN A 79 3.11 10.15 5.98
N LEU A 80 3.06 9.00 5.30
CA LEU A 80 3.13 7.72 6.00
C LEU A 80 4.47 7.53 6.68
N ALA A 81 5.56 7.89 5.99
CA ALA A 81 6.90 7.77 6.57
C ALA A 81 7.03 8.66 7.80
N ALA A 82 6.48 9.87 7.76
CA ALA A 82 6.54 10.79 8.89
C ALA A 82 5.81 10.24 10.11
N LYS A 83 4.79 9.41 9.89
CA LYS A 83 4.04 8.79 10.98
C LYS A 83 4.61 7.44 11.39
N GLY A 84 5.62 6.95 10.68
CA GLY A 84 6.16 5.63 10.94
C GLY A 84 5.30 4.48 10.45
N THR A 85 4.33 4.77 9.57
CA THR A 85 3.46 3.74 9.01
C THR A 85 4.15 3.07 7.83
N PRO A 86 4.34 1.75 7.85
CA PRO A 86 4.98 1.06 6.72
C PRO A 86 4.10 1.03 5.49
N PHE A 87 4.73 0.94 4.33
CA PHE A 87 3.98 0.88 3.07
C PHE A 87 4.76 0.12 2.01
N VAL A 88 4.02 -0.29 0.98
CA VAL A 88 4.52 -1.04 -0.18
C VAL A 88 4.15 -0.26 -1.43
N PHE A 89 5.05 -0.18 -2.40
CA PHE A 89 4.75 0.41 -3.70
C PHE A 89 4.38 -0.66 -4.73
N LEU A 90 3.40 -0.35 -5.56
CA LEU A 90 3.08 -1.16 -6.75
C LEU A 90 3.43 -0.35 -7.98
N THR A 91 4.10 -0.98 -8.94
CA THR A 91 4.47 -0.31 -10.19
C THR A 91 4.09 -1.17 -11.39
N GLY A 92 3.64 -0.52 -12.46
CA GLY A 92 3.18 -1.23 -13.65
C GLY A 92 4.28 -1.61 -14.60
N MET A 93 5.48 -1.06 -14.47
CA MET A 93 6.53 -1.29 -15.44
C MET A 93 7.84 -1.63 -14.78
N ARG A 94 8.68 -0.66 -14.58
CA ARG A 94 9.93 -0.85 -13.86
C ARG A 94 9.86 -0.15 -12.53
N VAL A 95 10.76 -0.55 -11.66
CA VAL A 95 10.92 0.17 -10.40
C VAL A 95 11.19 1.64 -10.72
N ASP A 96 10.41 2.51 -10.11
CA ASP A 96 10.61 3.95 -10.24
C ASP A 96 11.78 4.34 -9.35
N ASP A 97 12.87 4.79 -9.96
CA ASP A 97 14.08 5.13 -9.21
C ASP A 97 13.82 6.19 -8.15
N LEU A 98 12.94 7.15 -8.44
CA LEU A 98 12.68 8.21 -7.49
C LEU A 98 12.03 7.67 -6.23
N HIS A 99 11.02 6.79 -6.37
CA HIS A 99 10.37 6.17 -5.22
C HIS A 99 11.38 5.33 -4.43
N ALA A 100 12.17 4.52 -5.13
CA ALA A 100 13.14 3.66 -4.46
C ALA A 100 14.19 4.46 -3.73
N LYS A 101 14.65 5.57 -4.31
CA LYS A 101 15.66 6.40 -3.67
C LYS A 101 15.15 7.13 -2.45
N GLN A 102 13.92 7.64 -2.52
CA GLN A 102 13.36 8.39 -1.40
C GLN A 102 12.90 7.49 -0.26
N PHE A 103 12.47 6.28 -0.58
CA PHE A 103 11.93 5.37 0.43
C PHE A 103 12.54 3.98 0.25
N PRO A 104 13.84 3.85 0.48
CA PRO A 104 14.55 2.58 0.20
C PRO A 104 14.08 1.41 1.07
N GLN A 105 13.45 1.70 2.21
CA GLN A 105 12.94 0.63 3.07
C GLN A 105 11.60 0.09 2.60
N ALA A 106 10.92 0.76 1.68
CA ALA A 106 9.60 0.32 1.22
C ALA A 106 9.77 -0.73 0.12
N PRO A 107 9.19 -1.93 0.30
CA PRO A 107 9.22 -2.93 -0.76
C PRO A 107 8.48 -2.46 -2.00
N VAL A 108 8.92 -2.93 -3.17
CA VAL A 108 8.31 -2.60 -4.45
C VAL A 108 7.85 -3.88 -5.11
N VAL A 109 6.60 -3.91 -5.58
CA VAL A 109 6.02 -5.05 -6.28
C VAL A 109 5.67 -4.62 -7.69
N GLU A 110 6.16 -5.35 -8.69
CA GLU A 110 5.88 -5.07 -10.09
C GLU A 110 4.60 -5.76 -10.53
N LYS A 111 3.77 -5.05 -11.26
CA LYS A 111 2.57 -5.64 -11.89
C LYS A 111 2.99 -6.36 -13.18
N PRO A 112 2.37 -7.46 -13.55
CA PRO A 112 1.36 -8.18 -12.77
C PRO A 112 1.99 -8.95 -11.62
N TYR A 113 1.21 -9.13 -10.56
CA TYR A 113 1.68 -9.85 -9.37
C TYR A 113 0.57 -10.81 -8.92
N ASP A 114 0.94 -11.78 -8.09
CA ASP A 114 -0.07 -12.63 -7.46
C ASP A 114 -0.19 -12.28 -5.98
N ALA A 115 -1.18 -12.89 -5.32
CA ALA A 115 -1.42 -12.61 -3.92
C ALA A 115 -0.21 -12.92 -3.04
N ALA A 116 0.52 -13.98 -3.37
CA ALA A 116 1.69 -14.36 -2.58
C ALA A 116 2.77 -13.29 -2.65
N ALA A 117 3.00 -12.72 -3.83
CA ALA A 117 4.01 -11.67 -3.98
C ALA A 117 3.61 -10.41 -3.20
N LEU A 118 2.33 -10.04 -3.26
CA LEU A 118 1.86 -8.87 -2.51
C LEU A 118 1.99 -9.10 -1.01
N LEU A 119 1.53 -10.25 -0.51
CA LEU A 119 1.59 -10.52 0.92
C LEU A 119 3.02 -10.65 1.42
N ASP A 120 3.94 -11.17 0.59
CA ASP A 120 5.34 -11.20 0.96
C ASP A 120 5.91 -9.80 1.14
N ALA A 121 5.58 -8.88 0.23
CA ALA A 121 6.03 -7.49 0.35
C ALA A 121 5.44 -6.84 1.58
N VAL A 122 4.16 -7.08 1.87
CA VAL A 122 3.52 -6.55 3.07
C VAL A 122 4.21 -7.08 4.31
N ARG A 123 4.53 -8.36 4.33
CA ARG A 123 5.24 -8.96 5.49
C ARG A 123 6.59 -8.28 5.68
N ARG A 124 7.33 -8.04 4.60
CA ARG A 124 8.63 -7.37 4.71
C ARG A 124 8.49 -5.94 5.19
N ALA A 125 7.46 -5.24 4.76
CA ALA A 125 7.22 -3.86 5.20
C ALA A 125 6.89 -3.78 6.68
N LEU A 126 6.18 -4.79 7.19
CA LEU A 126 5.78 -4.81 8.60
C LEU A 126 6.92 -5.17 9.54
N LYS A 127 7.97 -5.78 9.04
CA LYS A 127 9.11 -6.14 9.87
C LYS A 127 10.13 -5.01 9.87
N PRO A 128 10.37 -4.38 10.99
CA PRO A 128 11.36 -3.31 11.04
C PRO A 128 12.77 -3.87 10.83
N GLY A 129 13.51 -3.15 10.10
CA GLY A 129 14.91 -3.46 9.92
C GLY A 129 15.22 -4.47 8.91
#